data_fefa0669a5c2ad131bd6e1af4dc655ce
#
_entry.id   fefa0669a5c2ad131bd6e1af4dc655ce
#
_cell.length_a   1.000
_cell.length_b   1.000
_cell.length_c   1.000
_cell.angle_alpha   90.00
_cell.angle_beta   90.00
_cell.angle_gamma   90.00
#
_symmetry.space_group_name_H-M   'P 1'
#
loop_
_entity.id
_entity.type
_entity.pdbx_description
1 polymer ?
#
loop_
_entity_poly.entity_id
_entity_poly.type
_entity_poly.pdbx_seq_one_letter_code
_entity_poly.pdbx_strand_id
1 'polypeptide(L)'
;FEFLDYSTAHYVHDVPYEYSNGFVPSNWNGRKYNGDISISNALSNSWNAAALQTFSEVITGKDCNGNDVGDGIGIDGATEYLESLGFDMEDEAVDIGYAIGAWRKGVTPESEAGAYAVIANGGTYIEPHTVQKIELLSTGEVIEIDQQYQEDKTQALSEESAYMIRDIMTNYVKSGTGTYRLLNLGYQIGAKTGTSNHSSDKSQVANPKLAGHSKDAWLSAYSPDYTWSVWTGYSGEDQKDGYYIKSNRDTNNISAMIAKFLHQDGVKNSYSSMPSGLVKASCVSGIYPYVS
;
A
#
# COMPACT_ATOMS: atom_id res chain seq x y z
N PHE A 1 5.58 11.93 -0.70
CA PHE A 1 6.06 12.37 -2.01
C PHE A 1 5.07 13.33 -2.67
N GLU A 2 3.81 12.93 -2.82
CA GLU A 2 2.80 13.68 -3.56
C GLU A 2 2.45 15.03 -2.94
N PHE A 3 2.40 15.12 -1.62
CA PHE A 3 1.86 16.30 -0.91
C PHE A 3 2.91 17.12 -0.14
N LEU A 4 4.12 16.59 0.07
CA LEU A 4 5.12 17.22 0.92
C LEU A 4 6.50 17.38 0.26
N ASP A 5 6.62 17.15 -1.04
CA ASP A 5 7.88 17.22 -1.83
C ASP A 5 9.04 16.42 -1.19
N TYR A 6 8.71 15.34 -0.47
CA TYR A 6 9.73 14.50 0.16
C TYR A 6 10.45 13.62 -0.87
N SER A 7 11.75 13.47 -0.74
CA SER A 7 12.52 12.50 -1.48
C SER A 7 12.54 11.14 -0.78
N THR A 8 12.99 10.09 -1.46
CA THR A 8 13.15 8.75 -0.86
C THR A 8 14.18 8.70 0.26
N ALA A 9 15.07 9.71 0.34
CA ALA A 9 16.07 9.87 1.39
C ALA A 9 15.60 10.79 2.52
N HIS A 10 14.43 11.42 2.40
CA HIS A 10 13.90 12.28 3.45
C HIS A 10 13.75 11.50 4.76
N TYR A 11 14.07 12.14 5.88
CA TYR A 11 13.97 11.54 7.21
C TYR A 11 12.57 11.76 7.77
N VAL A 12 11.98 10.66 8.27
CA VAL A 12 10.72 10.65 9.00
C VAL A 12 10.95 10.12 10.41
N HIS A 13 10.06 10.46 11.33
CA HIS A 13 10.24 10.20 12.75
C HIS A 13 9.55 8.89 13.16
N ASP A 14 10.34 7.87 13.48
CA ASP A 14 9.84 6.64 14.12
C ASP A 14 10.03 6.74 15.63
N VAL A 15 9.17 7.53 16.27
CA VAL A 15 9.23 7.87 17.70
C VAL A 15 7.86 7.65 18.37
N PRO A 16 7.81 7.48 19.71
CA PRO A 16 6.54 7.42 20.43
C PRO A 16 5.91 8.82 20.46
N TYR A 17 4.83 8.98 19.72
CA TYR A 17 4.04 10.20 19.69
C TYR A 17 2.64 9.92 20.23
N GLU A 18 2.18 10.72 21.21
CA GLU A 18 0.84 10.61 21.76
C GLU A 18 -0.12 11.53 21.00
N TYR A 19 -1.08 10.93 20.30
CA TYR A 19 -2.11 11.66 19.57
C TYR A 19 -3.18 12.19 20.53
N SER A 20 -3.98 13.16 20.07
CA SER A 20 -5.00 13.87 20.87
C SER A 20 -6.02 12.97 21.57
N ASN A 21 -6.22 11.76 21.09
CA ASN A 21 -7.09 10.74 21.68
C ASN A 21 -6.37 9.83 22.70
N GLY A 22 -5.11 10.13 23.07
CA GLY A 22 -4.28 9.31 23.95
C GLY A 22 -3.66 8.07 23.30
N PHE A 23 -3.82 7.90 21.99
CA PHE A 23 -3.23 6.80 21.25
C PHE A 23 -1.73 6.99 21.06
N VAL A 24 -0.94 6.01 21.46
CA VAL A 24 0.49 5.93 21.18
C VAL A 24 0.74 4.73 20.29
N PRO A 25 1.18 4.92 19.04
CA PRO A 25 1.42 3.82 18.12
C PRO A 25 2.52 2.88 18.62
N SER A 26 2.43 1.62 18.26
CA SER A 26 3.51 0.66 18.43
C SER A 26 3.88 0.06 17.08
N ASN A 27 5.17 -0.20 16.90
CA ASN A 27 5.66 -0.93 15.75
C ASN A 27 5.32 -2.44 15.90
N TRP A 28 5.40 -3.18 14.81
CA TRP A 28 5.15 -4.63 14.80
C TRP A 28 6.06 -5.43 15.75
N ASN A 29 7.23 -4.89 16.12
CA ASN A 29 8.18 -5.44 17.09
C ASN A 29 7.94 -4.93 18.53
N GLY A 30 6.78 -4.35 18.81
CA GLY A 30 6.39 -3.74 20.06
C GLY A 30 6.74 -2.24 20.10
N ARG A 31 6.91 -1.70 21.30
CA ARG A 31 7.25 -0.28 21.51
C ARG A 31 8.76 0.00 21.35
N LYS A 32 9.34 -0.46 20.25
CA LYS A 32 10.71 -0.17 19.86
C LYS A 32 10.69 0.78 18.67
N TYR A 33 11.36 1.89 18.82
CA TYR A 33 11.41 2.96 17.84
C TYR A 33 12.85 3.16 17.37
N ASN A 34 13.00 3.64 16.14
CA ASN A 34 14.29 3.76 15.47
C ASN A 34 14.79 5.22 15.39
N GLY A 35 14.01 6.19 15.88
CA GLY A 35 14.34 7.61 15.76
C GLY A 35 14.15 8.11 14.32
N ASP A 36 15.02 8.96 13.85
CA ASP A 36 14.97 9.51 12.51
C ASP A 36 15.48 8.47 11.49
N ILE A 37 14.61 8.08 10.58
CA ILE A 37 14.90 7.09 9.54
C ILE A 37 14.44 7.60 8.18
N SER A 38 15.06 7.14 7.09
CA SER A 38 14.60 7.51 5.75
C SER A 38 13.23 6.92 5.43
N ILE A 39 12.44 7.60 4.60
CA ILE A 39 11.16 7.08 4.09
C ILE A 39 11.35 5.70 3.47
N SER A 40 12.43 5.47 2.72
CA SER A 40 12.76 4.16 2.17
C SER A 40 12.88 3.09 3.25
N ASN A 41 13.52 3.40 4.38
CA ASN A 41 13.62 2.48 5.52
C ASN A 41 12.25 2.27 6.18
N ALA A 42 11.49 3.35 6.39
CA ALA A 42 10.16 3.30 7.02
C ALA A 42 9.20 2.40 6.24
N LEU A 43 9.10 2.60 4.92
CA LEU A 43 8.20 1.83 4.04
C LEU A 43 8.66 0.37 3.92
N SER A 44 9.96 0.14 3.69
CA SER A 44 10.53 -1.21 3.51
C SER A 44 10.35 -2.09 4.75
N ASN A 45 10.52 -1.52 5.94
CA ASN A 45 10.39 -2.25 7.19
C ASN A 45 9.02 -2.12 7.86
N SER A 46 8.08 -1.40 7.21
CA SER A 46 6.70 -1.28 7.70
C SER A 46 6.62 -0.68 9.12
N TRP A 47 7.33 0.43 9.37
CA TRP A 47 7.32 1.09 10.67
C TRP A 47 6.04 1.91 10.87
N ASN A 48 5.19 1.45 11.77
CA ASN A 48 3.87 2.05 12.00
C ASN A 48 3.95 3.48 12.53
N ALA A 49 4.85 3.75 13.50
CA ALA A 49 4.95 5.09 14.07
C ALA A 49 5.39 6.11 13.02
N ALA A 50 6.33 5.76 12.14
CA ALA A 50 6.75 6.62 11.03
C ALA A 50 5.60 6.84 10.02
N ALA A 51 4.81 5.80 9.69
CA ALA A 51 3.68 5.93 8.78
C ALA A 51 2.60 6.88 9.33
N LEU A 52 2.24 6.72 10.60
CA LEU A 52 1.26 7.59 11.28
C LEU A 52 1.73 9.04 11.34
N GLN A 53 3.01 9.29 11.65
CA GLN A 53 3.55 10.64 11.67
C GLN A 53 3.56 11.27 10.28
N THR A 54 4.04 10.56 9.26
CA THR A 54 4.01 11.05 7.88
C THR A 54 2.58 11.36 7.42
N PHE A 55 1.60 10.51 7.77
CA PHE A 55 0.21 10.78 7.45
C PHE A 55 -0.32 12.03 8.20
N SER A 56 0.06 12.19 9.48
CA SER A 56 -0.29 13.40 10.23
C SER A 56 0.30 14.66 9.58
N GLU A 57 1.54 14.60 9.11
CA GLU A 57 2.19 15.68 8.39
C GLU A 57 1.45 16.03 7.09
N VAL A 58 1.04 15.02 6.32
CA VAL A 58 0.22 15.21 5.11
C VAL A 58 -1.11 15.89 5.43
N ILE A 59 -1.79 15.47 6.49
CA ILE A 59 -3.09 16.04 6.88
C ILE A 59 -2.96 17.48 7.39
N THR A 60 -1.97 17.73 8.24
CA THR A 60 -1.87 18.99 8.99
C THR A 60 -0.90 20.03 8.40
N GLY A 61 0.00 19.62 7.52
CA GLY A 61 1.11 20.44 7.05
C GLY A 61 2.18 20.71 8.12
N LYS A 62 2.17 19.95 9.24
CA LYS A 62 3.09 20.16 10.36
C LYS A 62 3.77 18.87 10.81
N ASP A 63 5.08 18.95 11.12
CA ASP A 63 5.81 17.86 11.73
C ASP A 63 5.43 17.65 13.21
N CYS A 64 6.00 16.61 13.84
CA CYS A 64 5.75 16.29 15.24
C CYS A 64 6.27 17.37 16.23
N ASN A 65 7.09 18.32 15.78
CA ASN A 65 7.60 19.45 16.55
C ASN A 65 6.78 20.73 16.33
N GLY A 66 5.78 20.67 15.42
CA GLY A 66 4.92 21.80 15.06
C GLY A 66 5.50 22.73 13.98
N ASN A 67 6.61 22.35 13.34
CA ASN A 67 7.16 23.11 12.21
C ASN A 67 6.33 22.90 10.96
N ASP A 68 6.20 23.94 10.14
CA ASP A 68 5.50 23.83 8.85
C ASP A 68 6.32 22.99 7.86
N VAL A 69 5.69 21.98 7.25
CA VAL A 69 6.27 21.06 6.26
C VAL A 69 5.48 21.04 4.94
N GLY A 70 4.37 21.76 4.89
CA GLY A 70 3.49 21.88 3.73
C GLY A 70 2.17 22.53 4.11
N ASP A 71 1.24 22.64 3.16
CA ASP A 71 -0.06 23.29 3.39
C ASP A 71 -1.05 22.39 4.15
N GLY A 72 -0.84 21.07 4.13
CA GLY A 72 -1.77 20.08 4.65
C GLY A 72 -3.01 19.93 3.76
N ILE A 73 -3.45 18.71 3.55
CA ILE A 73 -4.64 18.43 2.70
C ILE A 73 -5.94 18.29 3.51
N GLY A 74 -5.85 18.24 4.82
CA GLY A 74 -6.98 17.94 5.70
C GLY A 74 -7.51 16.51 5.55
N ILE A 75 -8.53 16.20 6.31
CA ILE A 75 -9.19 14.88 6.25
C ILE A 75 -9.98 14.73 4.95
N ASP A 76 -10.63 15.82 4.49
CA ASP A 76 -11.42 15.80 3.24
C ASP A 76 -10.51 15.50 2.03
N GLY A 77 -9.36 16.18 1.93
CA GLY A 77 -8.39 15.91 0.88
C GLY A 77 -7.80 14.49 0.94
N ALA A 78 -7.63 13.92 2.13
CA ALA A 78 -7.21 12.52 2.26
C ALA A 78 -8.33 11.55 1.80
N THR A 79 -9.59 11.89 2.05
CA THR A 79 -10.74 11.11 1.58
C THR A 79 -10.81 11.14 0.05
N GLU A 80 -10.77 12.33 -0.56
CA GLU A 80 -10.76 12.52 -2.01
C GLU A 80 -9.58 11.78 -2.67
N TYR A 81 -8.42 11.79 -2.02
CA TYR A 81 -7.27 11.05 -2.50
C TYR A 81 -7.49 9.53 -2.51
N LEU A 82 -8.08 8.97 -1.45
CA LEU A 82 -8.40 7.54 -1.39
C LEU A 82 -9.45 7.15 -2.45
N GLU A 83 -10.45 8.03 -2.70
CA GLU A 83 -11.42 7.85 -3.79
C GLU A 83 -10.73 7.85 -5.16
N SER A 84 -9.75 8.71 -5.39
CA SER A 84 -8.97 8.75 -6.64
C SER A 84 -8.16 7.47 -6.89
N LEU A 85 -7.90 6.68 -5.85
CA LEU A 85 -7.27 5.36 -5.93
C LEU A 85 -8.29 4.21 -6.10
N GLY A 86 -9.58 4.54 -6.20
CA GLY A 86 -10.67 3.59 -6.42
C GLY A 86 -11.24 2.93 -5.15
N PHE A 87 -10.96 3.48 -3.98
CA PHE A 87 -11.59 3.01 -2.75
C PHE A 87 -12.97 3.64 -2.56
N ASP A 88 -13.94 2.81 -2.15
CA ASP A 88 -15.27 3.29 -1.74
C ASP A 88 -15.17 3.89 -0.34
N MET A 89 -15.33 5.21 -0.28
CA MET A 89 -15.28 5.98 0.97
C MET A 89 -16.66 6.31 1.54
N GLU A 90 -17.75 5.79 0.95
CA GLU A 90 -19.09 5.96 1.49
C GLU A 90 -19.21 5.35 2.89
N ASP A 91 -19.65 6.13 3.86
CA ASP A 91 -19.72 5.78 5.30
C ASP A 91 -18.36 5.48 5.97
N GLU A 92 -17.23 5.73 5.31
CA GLU A 92 -15.93 5.74 5.95
C GLU A 92 -15.67 7.10 6.64
N ALA A 93 -14.88 7.08 7.71
CA ALA A 93 -14.43 8.28 8.39
C ALA A 93 -12.93 8.20 8.58
N VAL A 94 -12.21 8.87 7.69
CA VAL A 94 -10.75 8.87 7.71
C VAL A 94 -10.23 9.42 9.03
N ASP A 95 -9.37 8.65 9.67
CA ASP A 95 -8.63 9.05 10.86
C ASP A 95 -7.16 8.63 10.75
N ILE A 96 -6.37 8.90 11.76
CA ILE A 96 -4.95 8.59 11.78
C ILE A 96 -4.65 7.09 11.58
N GLY A 97 -5.57 6.21 11.93
CA GLY A 97 -5.43 4.75 11.78
C GLY A 97 -5.35 4.29 10.33
N TYR A 98 -5.88 5.10 9.39
CA TYR A 98 -5.80 4.79 7.95
C TYR A 98 -4.36 4.67 7.45
N ALA A 99 -3.43 5.40 8.05
CA ALA A 99 -2.00 5.29 7.74
C ALA A 99 -1.43 3.87 7.90
N ILE A 100 -2.08 3.02 8.66
CA ILE A 100 -1.69 1.63 8.93
C ILE A 100 -2.78 0.62 8.55
N GLY A 101 -3.76 1.05 7.75
CA GLY A 101 -4.80 0.18 7.21
C GLY A 101 -5.95 -0.15 8.16
N ALA A 102 -6.25 0.73 9.14
CA ALA A 102 -7.37 0.55 10.06
C ALA A 102 -8.69 1.05 9.45
N TRP A 103 -9.12 0.40 8.38
CA TRP A 103 -10.39 0.68 7.72
C TRP A 103 -11.58 0.22 8.55
N ARG A 104 -12.69 0.95 8.48
CA ARG A 104 -13.94 0.63 9.17
C ARG A 104 -14.67 -0.55 8.53
N LYS A 105 -14.94 -0.44 7.22
CA LYS A 105 -15.58 -1.49 6.41
C LYS A 105 -14.55 -2.50 5.89
N GLY A 106 -13.30 -2.08 5.75
CA GLY A 106 -12.24 -2.85 5.09
C GLY A 106 -12.20 -2.58 3.58
N VAL A 107 -11.34 -3.31 2.90
CA VAL A 107 -11.14 -3.21 1.44
C VAL A 107 -11.24 -4.60 0.80
N THR A 108 -11.53 -4.65 -0.49
CA THR A 108 -11.53 -5.91 -1.26
C THR A 108 -10.14 -6.17 -1.87
N PRO A 109 -9.76 -7.42 -2.14
CA PRO A 109 -8.55 -7.71 -2.91
C PRO A 109 -8.54 -7.05 -4.30
N GLU A 110 -9.71 -6.84 -4.91
CA GLU A 110 -9.85 -6.17 -6.19
C GLU A 110 -9.49 -4.68 -6.10
N SER A 111 -10.12 -3.94 -5.16
CA SER A 111 -9.82 -2.52 -4.96
C SER A 111 -8.36 -2.30 -4.56
N GLU A 112 -7.82 -3.17 -3.71
CA GLU A 112 -6.41 -3.12 -3.31
C GLU A 112 -5.47 -3.37 -4.50
N ALA A 113 -5.77 -4.35 -5.37
CA ALA A 113 -4.99 -4.59 -6.59
C ALA A 113 -5.08 -3.40 -7.56
N GLY A 114 -6.26 -2.79 -7.70
CA GLY A 114 -6.46 -1.58 -8.52
C GLY A 114 -5.63 -0.40 -8.02
N ALA A 115 -5.63 -0.14 -6.72
CA ALA A 115 -4.81 0.93 -6.12
C ALA A 115 -3.29 0.67 -6.29
N TYR A 116 -2.85 -0.58 -6.16
CA TYR A 116 -1.44 -0.93 -6.41
C TYR A 116 -1.06 -0.85 -7.90
N ALA A 117 -2.03 -1.02 -8.82
CA ALA A 117 -1.79 -0.80 -10.24
C ALA A 117 -1.39 0.64 -10.55
N VAL A 118 -1.87 1.63 -9.79
CA VAL A 118 -1.50 3.04 -9.93
C VAL A 118 0.02 3.22 -9.80
N ILE A 119 0.66 2.53 -8.86
CA ILE A 119 2.12 2.58 -8.68
C ILE A 119 2.84 1.96 -9.88
N ALA A 120 2.30 0.87 -10.43
CA ALA A 120 2.90 0.14 -11.54
C ALA A 120 2.83 0.91 -12.86
N ASN A 121 1.76 1.64 -13.11
CA ASN A 121 1.47 2.29 -14.40
C ASN A 121 1.69 3.80 -14.40
N GLY A 122 2.59 4.31 -13.54
CA GLY A 122 3.00 5.74 -13.57
C GLY A 122 1.98 6.69 -12.97
N GLY A 123 1.22 6.25 -11.98
CA GLY A 123 0.31 7.09 -11.21
C GLY A 123 -1.13 7.12 -11.72
N THR A 124 -1.43 6.41 -12.82
CA THR A 124 -2.77 6.38 -13.40
C THR A 124 -3.63 5.29 -12.79
N TYR A 125 -4.80 5.64 -12.30
CA TYR A 125 -5.86 4.70 -11.90
C TYR A 125 -6.76 4.36 -13.09
N ILE A 126 -7.06 3.07 -13.24
CA ILE A 126 -8.05 2.53 -14.17
C ILE A 126 -8.91 1.58 -13.36
N GLU A 127 -10.22 1.77 -13.40
CA GLU A 127 -11.14 0.94 -12.64
C GLU A 127 -11.04 -0.54 -13.07
N PRO A 128 -10.83 -1.47 -12.11
CA PRO A 128 -10.79 -2.89 -12.39
C PRO A 128 -12.13 -3.38 -12.99
N HIS A 129 -12.07 -4.15 -14.07
CA HIS A 129 -13.24 -4.68 -14.74
C HIS A 129 -12.94 -6.07 -15.33
N THR A 130 -13.99 -6.87 -15.55
CA THR A 130 -13.88 -8.26 -16.01
C THR A 130 -14.33 -8.46 -17.46
N VAL A 131 -15.04 -7.49 -18.04
CA VAL A 131 -15.57 -7.54 -19.39
C VAL A 131 -14.71 -6.66 -20.30
N GLN A 132 -14.02 -7.25 -21.27
CA GLN A 132 -13.20 -6.51 -22.23
C GLN A 132 -14.05 -5.98 -23.38
N LYS A 133 -14.93 -6.81 -23.93
CA LYS A 133 -15.82 -6.43 -25.03
C LYS A 133 -17.11 -7.22 -24.99
N ILE A 134 -18.14 -6.69 -25.61
CA ILE A 134 -19.43 -7.35 -25.82
C ILE A 134 -19.67 -7.43 -27.32
N GLU A 135 -19.94 -8.63 -27.84
CA GLU A 135 -20.28 -8.85 -29.23
C GLU A 135 -21.76 -9.29 -29.34
N LEU A 136 -22.57 -8.50 -30.04
CA LEU A 136 -23.98 -8.79 -30.29
C LEU A 136 -24.09 -9.80 -31.47
N LEU A 137 -24.35 -11.07 -31.16
CA LEU A 137 -24.37 -12.14 -32.15
C LEU A 137 -25.42 -11.91 -33.28
N SER A 138 -26.47 -11.13 -33.01
CA SER A 138 -27.54 -10.86 -34.01
C SER A 138 -27.12 -9.83 -35.05
N THR A 139 -26.23 -8.90 -34.73
CA THR A 139 -25.83 -7.80 -35.62
C THR A 139 -24.34 -7.83 -35.96
N GLY A 140 -23.50 -8.54 -35.18
CA GLY A 140 -22.06 -8.50 -35.27
C GLY A 140 -21.47 -7.20 -34.68
N GLU A 141 -22.27 -6.39 -34.01
CA GLU A 141 -21.81 -5.18 -33.37
C GLU A 141 -20.89 -5.52 -32.16
N VAL A 142 -19.77 -4.80 -32.06
CA VAL A 142 -18.80 -4.94 -30.97
C VAL A 142 -18.81 -3.67 -30.14
N ILE A 143 -18.97 -3.82 -28.83
CA ILE A 143 -18.84 -2.73 -27.84
C ILE A 143 -17.53 -2.98 -27.09
N GLU A 144 -16.57 -2.10 -27.26
CA GLU A 144 -15.24 -2.17 -26.63
C GLU A 144 -15.32 -1.55 -25.23
N ILE A 145 -15.48 -2.40 -24.20
CA ILE A 145 -15.60 -1.99 -22.80
C ILE A 145 -14.24 -1.50 -22.27
N ASP A 146 -13.14 -2.20 -22.59
CA ASP A 146 -11.79 -1.78 -22.20
C ASP A 146 -11.49 -0.34 -22.63
N GLN A 147 -11.93 0.07 -23.81
CA GLN A 147 -11.70 1.41 -24.32
C GLN A 147 -12.38 2.47 -23.44
N GLN A 148 -13.60 2.21 -22.97
CA GLN A 148 -14.33 3.13 -22.08
C GLN A 148 -13.56 3.35 -20.79
N TYR A 149 -13.09 2.29 -20.12
CA TYR A 149 -12.31 2.38 -18.89
C TYR A 149 -10.95 3.08 -19.12
N GLN A 150 -10.33 2.93 -20.29
CA GLN A 150 -9.11 3.65 -20.65
C GLN A 150 -9.36 5.15 -20.88
N GLU A 151 -10.53 5.54 -21.35
CA GLU A 151 -10.92 6.94 -21.56
C GLU A 151 -11.26 7.61 -20.20
N ASP A 152 -11.82 6.88 -19.25
CA ASP A 152 -12.23 7.35 -17.91
C ASP A 152 -11.11 7.29 -16.86
N LYS A 153 -9.88 7.00 -17.26
CA LYS A 153 -8.73 6.89 -16.35
C LYS A 153 -8.44 8.20 -15.62
N THR A 154 -7.99 8.08 -14.37
CA THR A 154 -7.63 9.22 -13.51
C THR A 154 -6.15 9.20 -13.16
N GLN A 155 -5.48 10.34 -13.22
CA GLN A 155 -4.12 10.49 -12.69
C GLN A 155 -4.22 10.71 -11.18
N ALA A 156 -4.04 9.65 -10.40
CA ALA A 156 -4.16 9.67 -8.94
C ALA A 156 -2.84 9.98 -8.22
N LEU A 157 -1.69 9.71 -8.86
CA LEU A 157 -0.36 10.09 -8.40
C LEU A 157 0.40 10.76 -9.54
N SER A 158 1.33 11.66 -9.22
CA SER A 158 2.33 12.11 -10.19
C SER A 158 3.22 10.94 -10.64
N GLU A 159 3.77 11.02 -11.84
CA GLU A 159 4.73 10.01 -12.33
C GLU A 159 5.95 9.92 -11.41
N GLU A 160 6.38 11.03 -10.84
CA GLU A 160 7.48 11.15 -9.88
C GLU A 160 7.20 10.37 -8.60
N SER A 161 6.04 10.58 -7.99
CA SER A 161 5.63 9.89 -6.76
C SER A 161 5.46 8.39 -6.99
N ALA A 162 4.81 8.00 -8.08
CA ALA A 162 4.66 6.60 -8.47
C ALA A 162 6.03 5.92 -8.68
N TYR A 163 6.96 6.62 -9.36
CA TYR A 163 8.32 6.13 -9.58
C TYR A 163 9.07 5.91 -8.26
N MET A 164 9.04 6.89 -7.34
CA MET A 164 9.75 6.83 -6.07
C MET A 164 9.24 5.67 -5.19
N ILE A 165 7.92 5.50 -5.07
CA ILE A 165 7.32 4.39 -4.33
C ILE A 165 7.71 3.05 -4.98
N ARG A 166 7.60 2.96 -6.30
CA ARG A 166 7.97 1.77 -7.06
C ARG A 166 9.43 1.39 -6.87
N ASP A 167 10.34 2.37 -6.93
CA ASP A 167 11.78 2.12 -6.74
C ASP A 167 12.08 1.54 -5.35
N ILE A 168 11.49 2.10 -4.29
CA ILE A 168 11.63 1.57 -2.93
C ILE A 168 11.14 0.13 -2.86
N MET A 169 9.91 -0.14 -3.31
CA MET A 169 9.27 -1.43 -3.13
C MET A 169 9.92 -2.53 -3.97
N THR A 170 10.33 -2.23 -5.20
CA THR A 170 11.00 -3.20 -6.08
C THR A 170 12.41 -3.51 -5.59
N ASN A 171 13.16 -2.52 -5.13
CA ASN A 171 14.49 -2.74 -4.54
C ASN A 171 14.42 -3.57 -3.26
N TYR A 172 13.39 -3.39 -2.45
CA TYR A 172 13.21 -4.17 -1.24
C TYR A 172 12.89 -5.64 -1.53
N VAL A 173 12.00 -5.93 -2.48
CA VAL A 173 11.74 -7.31 -2.94
C VAL A 173 13.01 -7.93 -3.54
N LYS A 174 13.74 -7.18 -4.38
CA LYS A 174 14.99 -7.61 -5.00
C LYS A 174 16.08 -7.95 -3.97
N SER A 175 16.10 -7.29 -2.81
CA SER A 175 17.04 -7.62 -1.72
C SER A 175 16.85 -9.05 -1.21
N GLY A 176 15.70 -9.67 -1.48
CA GLY A 176 15.40 -11.05 -1.14
C GLY A 176 15.34 -11.33 0.35
N THR A 177 15.11 -10.30 1.19
CA THR A 177 15.06 -10.45 2.64
C THR A 177 13.64 -10.79 3.13
N GLY A 178 13.59 -11.54 4.23
CA GLY A 178 12.34 -11.83 4.94
C GLY A 178 11.25 -12.46 4.07
N THR A 179 10.06 -11.95 4.21
CA THR A 179 8.82 -12.38 3.52
C THR A 179 8.92 -12.28 2.00
N TYR A 180 9.59 -11.25 1.50
CA TYR A 180 9.65 -10.95 0.07
C TYR A 180 10.60 -11.84 -0.73
N ARG A 181 11.39 -12.68 -0.06
CA ARG A 181 12.29 -13.66 -0.72
C ARG A 181 11.55 -14.56 -1.72
N LEU A 182 10.29 -14.88 -1.45
CA LEU A 182 9.47 -15.72 -2.33
C LEU A 182 9.07 -15.03 -3.64
N LEU A 183 9.08 -13.70 -3.67
CA LEU A 183 8.77 -12.87 -4.83
C LEU A 183 10.04 -12.43 -5.60
N ASN A 184 11.22 -12.75 -5.12
CA ASN A 184 12.47 -12.47 -5.85
C ASN A 184 12.65 -13.51 -6.96
N LEU A 185 11.92 -13.34 -8.06
CA LEU A 185 11.86 -14.25 -9.20
C LEU A 185 12.74 -13.81 -10.37
N GLY A 186 13.61 -12.82 -10.15
CA GLY A 186 14.54 -12.33 -11.19
C GLY A 186 14.01 -11.19 -12.05
N TYR A 187 12.76 -10.75 -11.83
CA TYR A 187 12.18 -9.55 -12.48
C TYR A 187 11.74 -8.53 -11.44
N GLN A 188 11.36 -7.34 -11.93
CA GLN A 188 10.98 -6.22 -11.08
C GLN A 188 9.57 -6.42 -10.51
N ILE A 189 9.48 -6.94 -9.29
CA ILE A 189 8.23 -7.02 -8.53
C ILE A 189 8.33 -6.06 -7.35
N GLY A 190 7.32 -5.20 -7.18
CA GLY A 190 7.10 -4.43 -5.97
C GLY A 190 6.02 -5.11 -5.12
N ALA A 191 6.16 -5.10 -3.80
CA ALA A 191 5.18 -5.73 -2.92
C ALA A 191 5.13 -5.11 -1.53
N LYS A 192 3.97 -5.21 -0.87
CA LYS A 192 3.78 -4.83 0.52
C LYS A 192 2.89 -5.83 1.24
N THR A 193 3.30 -6.21 2.43
CA THR A 193 2.49 -7.01 3.35
C THR A 193 1.65 -6.13 4.25
N GLY A 194 0.49 -6.62 4.64
CA GLY A 194 -0.36 -6.04 5.67
C GLY A 194 -0.75 -7.11 6.69
N THR A 195 -0.90 -6.72 7.95
CA THR A 195 -1.40 -7.61 9.01
C THR A 195 -2.18 -6.78 10.00
N SER A 196 -3.43 -7.11 10.21
CA SER A 196 -4.21 -6.59 11.34
C SER A 196 -4.28 -7.61 12.46
N ASN A 197 -4.49 -7.13 13.69
CA ASN A 197 -4.63 -7.98 14.86
C ASN A 197 -5.98 -7.74 15.53
N HIS A 198 -6.51 -8.77 16.15
CA HIS A 198 -7.60 -8.61 17.12
C HIS A 198 -7.13 -7.79 18.32
N SER A 199 -8.06 -7.08 18.98
CA SER A 199 -7.76 -6.40 20.23
C SER A 199 -7.08 -7.36 21.22
N SER A 200 -6.12 -6.87 21.98
CA SER A 200 -5.53 -7.63 23.10
C SER A 200 -6.48 -7.73 24.31
N ASP A 201 -7.51 -6.88 24.36
CA ASP A 201 -8.57 -6.95 25.36
C ASP A 201 -9.56 -8.05 25.00
N LYS A 202 -9.63 -9.07 25.86
CA LYS A 202 -10.51 -10.23 25.68
C LYS A 202 -11.99 -9.87 25.68
N SER A 203 -12.40 -8.74 26.23
CA SER A 203 -13.78 -8.27 26.24
C SER A 203 -14.22 -7.63 24.90
N GLN A 204 -13.25 -7.25 24.06
CA GLN A 204 -13.46 -6.57 22.77
C GLN A 204 -13.38 -7.53 21.56
N VAL A 205 -13.26 -8.82 21.78
CA VAL A 205 -13.16 -9.83 20.71
C VAL A 205 -14.32 -10.81 20.78
N ALA A 206 -14.71 -11.35 19.62
CA ALA A 206 -15.80 -12.31 19.51
C ALA A 206 -15.58 -13.61 20.32
N ASN A 207 -14.32 -13.98 20.50
CA ASN A 207 -13.91 -15.12 21.32
C ASN A 207 -12.60 -14.76 22.05
N PRO A 208 -12.48 -15.01 23.36
CA PRO A 208 -11.26 -14.69 24.11
C PRO A 208 -9.96 -15.32 23.60
N LYS A 209 -10.05 -16.38 22.80
CA LYS A 209 -8.89 -16.99 22.14
C LYS A 209 -8.27 -16.12 21.04
N LEU A 210 -9.02 -15.14 20.53
CA LEU A 210 -8.56 -14.26 19.45
C LEU A 210 -7.64 -13.14 19.95
N ALA A 211 -7.72 -12.82 21.24
CA ALA A 211 -7.07 -11.64 21.79
C ALA A 211 -5.57 -11.57 21.46
N GLY A 212 -5.16 -10.50 20.77
CA GLY A 212 -3.78 -10.25 20.36
C GLY A 212 -3.27 -11.10 19.18
N HIS A 213 -4.10 -12.00 18.63
CA HIS A 213 -3.74 -12.79 17.46
C HIS A 213 -4.10 -12.08 16.15
N SER A 214 -3.46 -12.49 15.05
CA SER A 214 -3.69 -11.90 13.72
C SER A 214 -5.10 -12.21 13.24
N LYS A 215 -5.76 -11.15 12.75
CA LYS A 215 -7.11 -11.16 12.20
C LYS A 215 -7.07 -11.29 10.67
N ASP A 216 -6.27 -10.46 10.02
CA ASP A 216 -6.10 -10.40 8.58
C ASP A 216 -4.64 -10.50 8.20
N ALA A 217 -4.34 -11.17 7.10
CA ALA A 217 -3.02 -11.15 6.48
C ALA A 217 -3.17 -10.83 4.98
N TRP A 218 -2.45 -9.82 4.54
CA TRP A 218 -2.45 -9.28 3.18
C TRP A 218 -1.08 -9.35 2.56
N LEU A 219 -1.06 -9.51 1.25
CA LEU A 219 0.08 -9.22 0.41
C LEU A 219 -0.41 -8.71 -0.95
N SER A 220 -0.14 -7.44 -1.22
CA SER A 220 -0.40 -6.78 -2.49
C SER A 220 0.91 -6.58 -3.23
N ALA A 221 0.91 -6.86 -4.53
CA ALA A 221 2.10 -6.84 -5.35
C ALA A 221 1.80 -6.45 -6.79
N TYR A 222 2.83 -5.99 -7.49
CA TYR A 222 2.77 -5.62 -8.90
C TYR A 222 4.08 -5.94 -9.63
N SER A 223 3.96 -6.15 -10.91
CA SER A 223 5.04 -6.23 -11.89
C SER A 223 4.74 -5.28 -13.05
N PRO A 224 5.60 -5.17 -14.07
CA PRO A 224 5.28 -4.39 -15.26
C PRO A 224 4.05 -4.87 -16.04
N ASP A 225 3.65 -6.14 -15.87
CA ASP A 225 2.56 -6.75 -16.62
C ASP A 225 1.29 -6.98 -15.80
N TYR A 226 1.41 -7.15 -14.47
CA TYR A 226 0.33 -7.61 -13.61
C TYR A 226 0.33 -6.96 -12.25
N THR A 227 -0.88 -6.83 -11.68
CA THR A 227 -1.08 -6.51 -10.26
C THR A 227 -1.94 -7.58 -9.63
N TRP A 228 -1.67 -7.91 -8.38
CA TRP A 228 -2.47 -8.88 -7.63
C TRP A 228 -2.45 -8.56 -6.13
N SER A 229 -3.52 -8.92 -5.46
CA SER A 229 -3.63 -8.85 -4.01
C SER A 229 -4.16 -10.17 -3.45
N VAL A 230 -3.62 -10.58 -2.33
CA VAL A 230 -4.01 -11.81 -1.62
C VAL A 230 -4.38 -11.45 -0.19
N TRP A 231 -5.60 -11.80 0.18
CA TRP A 231 -6.05 -11.73 1.56
C TRP A 231 -6.30 -13.13 2.10
N THR A 232 -5.91 -13.37 3.34
CA THR A 232 -6.32 -14.53 4.12
C THR A 232 -6.86 -14.07 5.46
N GLY A 233 -7.96 -14.69 5.89
CA GLY A 233 -8.66 -14.36 7.12
C GLY A 233 -9.72 -15.38 7.43
N TYR A 234 -10.44 -15.16 8.51
CA TYR A 234 -11.56 -15.98 8.92
C TYR A 234 -12.86 -15.17 8.92
N SER A 235 -13.97 -15.81 8.56
CA SER A 235 -15.29 -15.19 8.62
C SER A 235 -15.66 -14.80 10.06
N GLY A 236 -16.67 -13.94 10.22
CA GLY A 236 -17.15 -13.57 11.56
C GLY A 236 -17.66 -14.78 12.36
N GLU A 237 -18.23 -15.80 11.71
CA GLU A 237 -18.67 -17.03 12.38
C GLU A 237 -17.48 -17.87 12.84
N ASP A 238 -16.46 -18.06 11.98
CA ASP A 238 -15.25 -18.77 12.36
C ASP A 238 -14.51 -18.07 13.52
N GLN A 239 -14.54 -16.73 13.54
CA GLN A 239 -13.97 -15.95 14.65
C GLN A 239 -14.73 -16.19 15.97
N LYS A 240 -16.06 -16.34 15.94
CA LYS A 240 -16.84 -16.73 17.15
C LYS A 240 -16.40 -18.09 17.69
N ASP A 241 -15.99 -19.02 16.82
CA ASP A 241 -15.44 -20.33 17.19
C ASP A 241 -13.97 -20.26 17.63
N GLY A 242 -13.34 -19.10 17.52
CA GLY A 242 -11.98 -18.83 17.97
C GLY A 242 -10.89 -19.20 16.97
N TYR A 243 -11.22 -19.20 15.66
CA TYR A 243 -10.23 -19.33 14.59
C TYR A 243 -9.52 -18.02 14.34
N TYR A 244 -8.21 -18.06 14.18
CA TYR A 244 -7.34 -16.91 13.89
C TYR A 244 -6.16 -17.31 13.02
N ILE A 245 -5.52 -16.34 12.38
CA ILE A 245 -4.36 -16.56 11.54
C ILE A 245 -3.14 -16.81 12.42
N LYS A 246 -2.52 -17.98 12.26
CA LYS A 246 -1.31 -18.35 13.01
C LYS A 246 -0.02 -17.82 12.37
N SER A 247 -0.04 -17.58 11.08
CA SER A 247 1.13 -17.15 10.30
C SER A 247 0.71 -16.57 8.97
N ASN A 248 1.39 -15.52 8.50
CA ASN A 248 1.21 -14.95 7.16
C ASN A 248 1.82 -15.83 6.05
N ARG A 249 2.30 -17.02 6.39
CA ARG A 249 2.99 -17.92 5.46
C ARG A 249 2.11 -18.32 4.29
N ASP A 250 0.83 -18.56 4.54
CA ASP A 250 -0.09 -19.02 3.50
C ASP A 250 -0.37 -17.90 2.50
N THR A 251 -0.61 -16.68 2.97
CA THR A 251 -0.75 -15.48 2.12
C THR A 251 0.48 -15.29 1.22
N ASN A 252 1.68 -15.40 1.81
CA ASN A 252 2.93 -15.23 1.09
C ASN A 252 3.17 -16.34 0.05
N ASN A 253 2.85 -17.59 0.39
CA ASN A 253 2.97 -18.72 -0.53
C ASN A 253 1.99 -18.60 -1.70
N ILE A 254 0.73 -18.25 -1.43
CA ILE A 254 -0.30 -18.05 -2.46
C ILE A 254 0.15 -16.92 -3.41
N SER A 255 0.59 -15.79 -2.88
CA SER A 255 1.08 -14.68 -3.69
C SER A 255 2.28 -15.10 -4.57
N ALA A 256 3.22 -15.87 -4.02
CA ALA A 256 4.35 -16.37 -4.80
C ALA A 256 3.95 -17.37 -5.89
N MET A 257 2.92 -18.19 -5.65
CA MET A 257 2.35 -19.09 -6.66
C MET A 257 1.67 -18.30 -7.78
N ILE A 258 0.89 -17.27 -7.44
CA ILE A 258 0.28 -16.36 -8.41
C ILE A 258 1.36 -15.69 -9.25
N ALA A 259 2.38 -15.11 -8.63
CA ALA A 259 3.47 -14.46 -9.33
C ALA A 259 4.15 -15.40 -10.34
N LYS A 260 4.45 -16.64 -9.95
CA LYS A 260 5.04 -17.64 -10.84
C LYS A 260 4.12 -18.03 -12.00
N PHE A 261 2.83 -18.19 -11.73
CA PHE A 261 1.85 -18.53 -12.75
C PHE A 261 1.69 -17.41 -13.78
N LEU A 262 1.53 -16.18 -13.32
CA LEU A 262 1.37 -15.01 -14.18
C LEU A 262 2.60 -14.76 -15.07
N HIS A 263 3.79 -15.09 -14.61
CA HIS A 263 5.05 -14.86 -15.33
C HIS A 263 5.70 -16.15 -15.88
N GLN A 264 4.92 -17.20 -16.06
CA GLN A 264 5.45 -18.47 -16.61
C GLN A 264 6.08 -18.34 -18.00
N ASP A 265 5.61 -17.37 -18.80
CA ASP A 265 6.13 -17.03 -20.12
C ASP A 265 7.10 -15.82 -20.10
N GLY A 266 7.57 -15.45 -18.92
CA GLY A 266 8.42 -14.28 -18.70
C GLY A 266 7.66 -12.97 -18.57
N VAL A 267 8.39 -11.87 -18.35
CA VAL A 267 7.87 -10.49 -18.31
C VAL A 267 7.91 -9.92 -19.72
N LYS A 268 6.79 -9.37 -20.19
CA LYS A 268 6.62 -8.84 -21.56
C LYS A 268 6.91 -7.36 -21.66
N ASN A 269 6.61 -6.62 -20.58
CA ASN A 269 6.76 -5.18 -20.50
C ASN A 269 7.87 -4.78 -19.53
N SER A 270 8.23 -3.52 -19.53
CA SER A 270 9.11 -2.90 -18.54
C SER A 270 8.43 -1.65 -18.01
N TYR A 271 8.77 -1.29 -16.78
CA TYR A 271 8.30 -0.02 -16.23
C TYR A 271 8.80 1.16 -17.05
N SER A 272 8.05 2.27 -17.00
CA SER A 272 8.51 3.57 -17.51
C SER A 272 9.87 3.93 -16.90
N SER A 273 10.69 4.61 -17.69
CA SER A 273 11.95 5.20 -17.21
C SER A 273 11.68 6.25 -16.12
N MET A 274 12.75 6.63 -15.41
CA MET A 274 12.67 7.70 -14.43
C MET A 274 12.16 9.00 -15.10
N PRO A 275 11.12 9.64 -14.53
CA PRO A 275 10.62 10.93 -15.02
C PRO A 275 11.70 12.00 -15.04
N SER A 276 11.54 12.98 -15.94
CA SER A 276 12.51 14.09 -16.08
C SER A 276 12.52 15.05 -14.88
N GLY A 277 11.45 15.06 -14.09
CA GLY A 277 11.35 15.82 -12.85
C GLY A 277 12.17 15.24 -11.70
N LEU A 278 12.78 14.06 -11.86
CA LEU A 278 13.60 13.42 -10.84
C LEU A 278 15.08 13.42 -11.22
N VAL A 279 15.94 13.63 -10.23
CA VAL A 279 17.38 13.47 -10.35
C VAL A 279 17.89 12.43 -9.35
N LYS A 280 18.87 11.62 -9.74
CA LYS A 280 19.58 10.72 -8.83
C LYS A 280 20.75 11.44 -8.21
N ALA A 281 20.76 11.51 -6.86
CA ALA A 281 21.87 12.06 -6.11
C ALA A 281 22.51 10.97 -5.25
N SER A 282 23.83 11.03 -5.09
CA SER A 282 24.57 10.15 -4.19
C SER A 282 24.52 10.74 -2.78
N CYS A 283 23.95 9.98 -1.85
CA CYS A 283 24.04 10.24 -0.42
C CYS A 283 25.10 9.32 0.22
N VAL A 284 25.48 9.59 1.45
CA VAL A 284 26.50 8.80 2.18
C VAL A 284 26.12 7.32 2.27
N SER A 285 24.83 6.97 2.14
CA SER A 285 24.30 5.61 2.25
C SER A 285 23.72 5.04 0.94
N GLY A 286 23.84 5.73 -0.21
CA GLY A 286 23.28 5.21 -1.45
C GLY A 286 22.92 6.26 -2.51
N ILE A 287 22.24 5.84 -3.55
CA ILE A 287 21.70 6.71 -4.61
C ILE A 287 20.19 6.79 -4.44
N TYR A 288 19.68 7.99 -4.31
CA TYR A 288 18.24 8.24 -4.14
C TYR A 288 17.73 9.21 -5.21
N PRO A 289 16.53 8.99 -5.76
CA PRO A 289 15.89 10.00 -6.60
C PRO A 289 15.39 11.17 -5.75
N TYR A 290 15.46 12.36 -6.28
CA TYR A 290 14.91 13.59 -5.69
C TYR A 290 13.94 14.22 -6.66
N VAL A 291 12.95 14.94 -6.13
CA VAL A 291 12.17 15.91 -6.91
C VAL A 291 13.06 17.13 -7.10
N SER A 292 13.16 17.61 -8.33
CA SER A 292 13.96 18.81 -8.69
C SER A 292 13.15 20.09 -8.54
#